data_911d90c3a9035e1a62f721eba1e8dbfb
#
_entry.id   911d90c3a9035e1a62f721eba1e8dbfb
#
_cell.length_a   1.000
_cell.length_b   1.000
_cell.length_c   1.000
_cell.angle_alpha   90.00
_cell.angle_beta   90.00
_cell.angle_gamma   90.00
#
_symmetry.space_group_name_H-M   'P 1'
#
loop_
_entity.id
_entity.type
_entity.pdbx_description
1 polymer ?
#
loop_
_entity_poly.entity_id
_entity_poly.type
_entity_poly.pdbx_seq_one_letter_code
_entity_poly.pdbx_strand_id
1 'polypeptide(L)'
;MKQGLKVAVAAFSFAALIATNTHAAGLKAEVLHWWTSGGQAAGVRVLADAYAKAGGEWVDNAIANPEQARSIGINRVVSGDPPTMMQMNAGKQFDELVDQGLLRNLDAIADAEGWRKVLPADVLDAVSRNGHIYAVPVGLQTPNWLWYNKAIFQKNGLTEPTTWDQFFADADKLKQAGVIPLAVGAQPPWINQLFNGVLVGAGGQDVYLKIMRDKDADAVKSPAFLNAAKTFSRLRDYIDPGSPNRSFNEAAAMIIRGTAGMHIMGDWEKGEFNVAGLTAGKDYGCVVGMGDQTFLTDSNVFVMPVTQNPDTEKAQDILAKMLLSKDVQIAFNNKKGNLPVRTDIDPSTLDACAQIGIKVLQDPKKQLPGPDWLATPDMLNSLEDVNVEFWASKTMTPEQFADKYAAVVAKFKE
;
A
#
# COMPACT_ATOMS: atom_id res chain seq x y z
N MET A 1 81.75 60.08 11.29
CA MET A 1 80.32 60.37 10.92
C MET A 1 79.84 59.26 10.04
N LYS A 2 79.05 58.27 10.59
CA LYS A 2 78.35 57.28 9.89
C LYS A 2 76.99 57.09 10.57
N GLN A 3 75.93 57.56 9.89
CA GLN A 3 74.54 57.37 10.32
C GLN A 3 74.10 55.95 9.98
N GLY A 4 73.71 55.22 10.95
CA GLY A 4 73.07 53.88 10.77
C GLY A 4 71.55 54.00 10.59
N LEU A 5 71.06 53.54 9.47
CA LEU A 5 69.62 53.46 9.16
C LEU A 5 69.01 52.20 9.81
N LYS A 6 68.07 52.35 10.73
CA LYS A 6 67.31 51.26 11.29
C LYS A 6 66.09 51.00 10.45
N VAL A 7 66.07 49.84 9.77
CA VAL A 7 64.87 49.35 9.07
C VAL A 7 64.03 48.56 10.05
N ALA A 8 62.78 49.00 10.30
CA ALA A 8 61.79 48.27 11.05
C ALA A 8 61.02 47.36 10.12
N VAL A 9 61.12 46.05 10.34
CA VAL A 9 60.35 45.04 9.64
C VAL A 9 59.04 44.81 10.45
N ALA A 10 57.90 45.25 9.88
CA ALA A 10 56.60 44.96 10.43
C ALA A 10 56.14 43.59 9.90
N ALA A 11 56.07 42.60 10.76
CA ALA A 11 55.48 41.30 10.45
C ALA A 11 53.93 41.37 10.50
N PHE A 12 53.28 41.35 9.35
CA PHE A 12 51.84 41.16 9.27
C PHE A 12 51.51 39.65 9.39
N SER A 13 50.99 39.24 10.55
CA SER A 13 50.44 37.91 10.72
C SER A 13 49.04 37.85 10.10
N PHE A 14 48.89 37.20 8.95
CA PHE A 14 47.62 36.87 8.36
C PHE A 14 47.08 35.64 9.09
N ALA A 15 46.17 35.85 10.04
CA ALA A 15 45.35 34.75 10.60
C ALA A 15 44.29 34.38 9.57
N ALA A 16 44.52 33.31 8.81
CA ALA A 16 43.51 32.70 7.97
C ALA A 16 42.46 32.05 8.87
N LEU A 17 41.28 32.64 9.02
CA LEU A 17 40.09 31.98 9.54
C LEU A 17 39.68 30.90 8.51
N ILE A 18 40.10 29.67 8.78
CA ILE A 18 39.51 28.49 8.14
C ILE A 18 38.09 28.35 8.74
N ALA A 19 37.10 28.88 8.07
CA ALA A 19 35.68 28.52 8.33
C ALA A 19 35.53 27.05 8.02
N THR A 20 35.67 26.19 9.01
CA THR A 20 35.23 24.80 8.90
C THR A 20 33.71 24.82 8.76
N ASN A 21 33.22 24.70 7.53
CA ASN A 21 31.84 24.29 7.29
C ASN A 21 31.68 22.87 7.89
N THR A 22 31.42 22.78 9.18
CA THR A 22 30.82 21.59 9.76
C THR A 22 29.42 21.51 9.16
N HIS A 23 29.28 20.76 8.05
CA HIS A 23 27.97 20.19 7.73
C HIS A 23 27.59 19.41 8.98
N ALA A 24 26.61 19.91 9.72
CA ALA A 24 25.97 19.11 10.76
C ALA A 24 25.53 17.82 10.06
N ALA A 25 26.11 16.68 10.48
CA ALA A 25 25.68 15.39 9.94
C ALA A 25 24.17 15.32 10.15
N GLY A 26 23.42 15.13 9.07
CA GLY A 26 21.96 15.10 9.11
C GLY A 26 21.49 14.01 10.09
N LEU A 27 20.34 14.21 10.71
CA LEU A 27 19.75 13.19 11.58
C LEU A 27 19.49 11.92 10.77
N LYS A 28 20.15 10.82 11.13
CA LYS A 28 19.96 9.53 10.48
C LYS A 28 18.61 8.94 10.85
N ALA A 29 17.89 8.43 9.86
CA ALA A 29 16.64 7.71 10.03
C ALA A 29 16.70 6.38 9.30
N GLU A 30 16.82 5.29 10.01
CA GLU A 30 16.66 3.96 9.46
C GLU A 30 15.17 3.68 9.26
N VAL A 31 14.78 3.39 8.01
CA VAL A 31 13.41 3.15 7.62
C VAL A 31 13.24 1.74 7.09
N LEU A 32 12.53 0.91 7.84
CA LEU A 32 12.23 -0.45 7.44
C LEU A 32 10.92 -0.50 6.68
N HIS A 33 10.93 -1.04 5.46
CA HIS A 33 9.77 -1.13 4.60
C HIS A 33 9.87 -2.28 3.58
N TRP A 34 8.77 -2.57 2.86
CA TRP A 34 8.72 -3.62 1.82
C TRP A 34 8.54 -3.11 0.39
N TRP A 35 8.67 -1.82 0.14
CA TRP A 35 8.47 -1.21 -1.18
C TRP A 35 9.73 -1.33 -2.05
N THR A 36 9.86 -2.44 -2.76
CA THR A 36 11.07 -2.80 -3.54
C THR A 36 10.86 -2.85 -5.05
N SER A 37 9.60 -2.94 -5.55
CA SER A 37 9.34 -2.89 -6.99
C SER A 37 9.68 -1.54 -7.59
N GLY A 38 9.78 -1.44 -8.92
CA GLY A 38 10.18 -0.20 -9.60
C GLY A 38 9.32 1.01 -9.22
N GLY A 39 8.01 0.87 -9.24
CA GLY A 39 7.05 1.91 -8.86
C GLY A 39 7.09 2.25 -7.38
N GLN A 40 7.15 1.23 -6.53
CA GLN A 40 7.23 1.40 -5.08
C GLN A 40 8.53 2.10 -4.65
N ALA A 41 9.69 1.66 -5.17
CA ALA A 41 10.98 2.29 -4.90
C ALA A 41 11.05 3.74 -5.39
N ALA A 42 10.36 4.06 -6.50
CA ALA A 42 10.24 5.45 -6.96
C ALA A 42 9.44 6.32 -5.97
N GLY A 43 8.42 5.75 -5.31
CA GLY A 43 7.72 6.39 -4.20
C GLY A 43 8.63 6.63 -3.00
N VAL A 44 9.40 5.61 -2.56
CA VAL A 44 10.35 5.73 -1.43
C VAL A 44 11.35 6.85 -1.68
N ARG A 45 11.88 6.99 -2.91
CA ARG A 45 12.80 8.10 -3.25
C ARG A 45 12.18 9.47 -2.99
N VAL A 46 10.88 9.66 -3.24
CA VAL A 46 10.18 10.93 -2.90
C VAL A 46 10.26 11.21 -1.40
N LEU A 47 10.05 10.19 -0.57
CA LEU A 47 10.15 10.34 0.90
C LEU A 47 11.60 10.62 1.34
N ALA A 48 12.56 9.88 0.81
CA ALA A 48 13.98 10.06 1.10
C ALA A 48 14.47 11.46 0.70
N ASP A 49 14.10 11.94 -0.50
CA ASP A 49 14.44 13.28 -0.98
C ASP A 49 13.79 14.38 -0.12
N ALA A 50 12.55 14.17 0.32
CA ALA A 50 11.87 15.11 1.21
C ALA A 50 12.55 15.18 2.59
N TYR A 51 12.97 14.03 3.13
CA TYR A 51 13.71 13.98 4.39
C TYR A 51 15.11 14.63 4.26
N ALA A 52 15.81 14.40 3.16
CA ALA A 52 17.08 15.07 2.88
C ALA A 52 16.93 16.60 2.77
N LYS A 53 15.86 17.10 2.13
CA LYS A 53 15.52 18.54 2.09
C LYS A 53 15.27 19.11 3.48
N ALA A 54 14.74 18.31 4.40
CA ALA A 54 14.55 18.70 5.80
C ALA A 54 15.86 18.58 6.64
N GLY A 55 17.00 18.25 6.01
CA GLY A 55 18.31 18.14 6.66
C GLY A 55 18.61 16.77 7.26
N GLY A 56 17.82 15.74 6.95
CA GLY A 56 18.00 14.37 7.43
C GLY A 56 18.84 13.49 6.48
N GLU A 57 19.23 12.31 6.96
CA GLU A 57 19.88 11.25 6.18
C GLU A 57 18.98 10.00 6.23
N TRP A 58 18.40 9.64 5.09
CA TRP A 58 17.57 8.44 4.97
C TRP A 58 18.44 7.20 4.83
N VAL A 59 18.28 6.25 5.74
CA VAL A 59 18.93 4.93 5.69
C VAL A 59 17.88 3.89 5.31
N ASP A 60 17.96 3.39 4.08
CA ASP A 60 16.98 2.49 3.49
C ASP A 60 17.19 1.06 3.97
N ASN A 61 16.13 0.46 4.56
CA ASN A 61 16.11 -0.95 4.97
C ASN A 61 14.90 -1.63 4.32
N ALA A 62 15.08 -2.04 3.06
CA ALA A 62 14.02 -2.58 2.22
C ALA A 62 14.04 -4.11 2.20
N ILE A 63 12.92 -4.75 2.55
CA ILE A 63 12.73 -6.21 2.57
C ILE A 63 11.51 -6.53 1.72
N ALA A 64 11.68 -7.20 0.58
CA ALA A 64 10.66 -7.37 -0.45
C ALA A 64 9.38 -8.09 0.00
N ASN A 65 9.47 -8.99 0.98
CA ASN A 65 8.30 -9.70 1.51
C ASN A 65 7.69 -8.90 2.67
N PRO A 66 6.42 -8.45 2.59
CA PRO A 66 5.77 -7.65 3.62
C PRO A 66 5.72 -8.33 5.00
N GLU A 67 5.41 -9.62 5.03
CA GLU A 67 5.31 -10.39 6.27
C GLU A 67 6.68 -10.53 6.94
N GLN A 68 7.71 -10.85 6.16
CA GLN A 68 9.09 -10.93 6.65
C GLN A 68 9.56 -9.56 7.16
N ALA A 69 9.27 -8.47 6.46
CA ALA A 69 9.61 -7.12 6.89
C ALA A 69 8.98 -6.78 8.24
N ARG A 70 7.67 -7.07 8.41
CA ARG A 70 6.96 -6.88 9.68
C ARG A 70 7.57 -7.71 10.80
N SER A 71 7.76 -9.01 10.58
CA SER A 71 8.32 -9.92 11.59
C SER A 71 9.70 -9.47 12.05
N ILE A 72 10.58 -9.07 11.13
CA ILE A 72 11.92 -8.56 11.47
C ILE A 72 11.79 -7.25 12.26
N GLY A 73 10.92 -6.33 11.82
CA GLY A 73 10.71 -5.06 12.51
C GLY A 73 10.18 -5.25 13.92
N ILE A 74 9.15 -6.07 14.12
CA ILE A 74 8.56 -6.39 15.44
C ILE A 74 9.63 -7.01 16.34
N ASN A 75 10.36 -8.00 15.86
CA ASN A 75 11.43 -8.66 16.63
C ASN A 75 12.52 -7.68 17.07
N ARG A 76 12.92 -6.74 16.19
CA ARG A 76 13.89 -5.69 16.53
C ARG A 76 13.34 -4.75 17.59
N VAL A 77 12.08 -4.33 17.47
CA VAL A 77 11.41 -3.47 18.48
C VAL A 77 11.38 -4.17 19.84
N VAL A 78 10.96 -5.42 19.89
CA VAL A 78 10.85 -6.21 21.13
C VAL A 78 12.24 -6.48 21.76
N SER A 79 13.27 -6.67 20.93
CA SER A 79 14.65 -6.92 21.41
C SER A 79 15.41 -5.64 21.79
N GLY A 80 14.82 -4.45 21.63
CA GLY A 80 15.44 -3.17 22.02
C GLY A 80 16.41 -2.58 21.00
N ASP A 81 16.37 -3.04 19.74
CA ASP A 81 17.15 -2.49 18.60
C ASP A 81 16.19 -2.01 17.47
N PRO A 82 15.26 -1.09 17.76
CA PRO A 82 14.26 -0.67 16.79
C PRO A 82 14.84 0.17 15.65
N PRO A 83 14.24 0.09 14.42
CA PRO A 83 14.49 1.10 13.40
C PRO A 83 13.90 2.45 13.84
N THR A 84 14.30 3.54 13.17
CA THR A 84 13.72 4.87 13.44
C THR A 84 12.21 4.89 13.18
N MET A 85 11.78 4.26 12.08
CA MET A 85 10.39 3.98 11.78
C MET A 85 10.26 2.70 10.95
N MET A 86 9.09 2.07 11.00
CA MET A 86 8.82 0.89 10.21
C MET A 86 7.42 0.94 9.59
N GLN A 87 7.32 0.37 8.39
CA GLN A 87 6.07 0.25 7.67
C GLN A 87 5.19 -0.84 8.29
N MET A 88 3.88 -0.53 8.38
CA MET A 88 2.78 -1.43 8.72
C MET A 88 1.58 -1.13 7.80
N ASN A 89 0.54 -1.96 7.83
CA ASN A 89 -0.78 -1.55 7.40
C ASN A 89 -1.56 -0.97 8.61
N ALA A 90 -2.45 -0.04 8.34
CA ALA A 90 -3.37 0.49 9.35
C ALA A 90 -4.27 -0.62 9.91
N GLY A 91 -4.93 -0.36 11.01
CA GLY A 91 -5.78 -1.36 11.66
C GLY A 91 -5.01 -2.21 12.67
N LYS A 92 -5.23 -3.52 12.70
CA LYS A 92 -4.83 -4.37 13.82
C LYS A 92 -3.37 -4.82 13.83
N GLN A 93 -2.57 -4.48 12.82
CA GLN A 93 -1.21 -5.00 12.68
C GLN A 93 -0.22 -4.54 13.77
N PHE A 94 -0.51 -3.46 14.48
CA PHE A 94 0.39 -2.91 15.49
C PHE A 94 -0.23 -2.85 16.91
N ASP A 95 -1.37 -3.50 17.12
CA ASP A 95 -2.08 -3.53 18.40
C ASP A 95 -1.16 -3.99 19.54
N GLU A 96 -0.49 -5.13 19.35
CA GLU A 96 0.40 -5.70 20.37
C GLU A 96 1.54 -4.78 20.75
N LEU A 97 2.12 -4.05 19.80
CA LEU A 97 3.19 -3.09 20.06
C LEU A 97 2.67 -1.89 20.86
N VAL A 98 1.44 -1.45 20.62
CA VAL A 98 0.80 -0.40 21.43
C VAL A 98 0.51 -0.89 22.83
N ASP A 99 -0.07 -2.08 22.99
CA ASP A 99 -0.44 -2.67 24.29
C ASP A 99 0.81 -2.89 25.17
N GLN A 100 1.94 -3.19 24.57
CA GLN A 100 3.22 -3.33 25.26
C GLN A 100 3.94 -2.00 25.49
N GLY A 101 3.38 -0.86 25.05
CA GLY A 101 3.99 0.46 25.19
C GLY A 101 5.26 0.66 24.34
N LEU A 102 5.43 -0.08 23.27
CA LEU A 102 6.62 -0.08 22.41
C LEU A 102 6.55 0.93 21.26
N LEU A 103 5.38 1.53 21.03
CA LEU A 103 5.18 2.57 20.01
C LEU A 103 4.99 3.94 20.65
N ARG A 104 5.53 4.95 19.98
CA ARG A 104 5.43 6.34 20.36
C ARG A 104 4.02 6.87 20.11
N ASN A 105 3.45 7.54 21.11
CA ASN A 105 2.24 8.35 20.96
C ASN A 105 2.57 9.61 20.14
N LEU A 106 1.77 9.87 19.09
CA LEU A 106 1.99 10.96 18.15
C LEU A 106 1.00 12.13 18.32
N ASP A 107 0.18 12.15 19.37
CA ASP A 107 -0.86 13.16 19.56
C ASP A 107 -0.32 14.59 19.55
N ALA A 108 0.81 14.84 20.21
CA ALA A 108 1.38 16.18 20.25
C ALA A 108 1.72 16.72 18.86
N ILE A 109 2.22 15.84 17.96
CA ILE A 109 2.50 16.18 16.56
C ILE A 109 1.20 16.32 15.79
N ALA A 110 0.29 15.38 15.97
CA ALA A 110 -1.00 15.36 15.29
C ALA A 110 -1.84 16.60 15.58
N ASP A 111 -1.85 17.05 16.83
CA ASP A 111 -2.58 18.26 17.24
C ASP A 111 -1.90 19.53 16.70
N ALA A 112 -0.56 19.61 16.77
CA ALA A 112 0.20 20.74 16.25
C ALA A 112 0.03 20.90 14.72
N GLU A 113 0.01 19.80 13.98
CA GLU A 113 -0.12 19.77 12.52
C GLU A 113 -1.59 19.65 12.05
N GLY A 114 -2.56 19.58 12.97
CA GLY A 114 -3.99 19.54 12.68
C GLY A 114 -4.47 18.28 11.96
N TRP A 115 -3.85 17.11 12.20
CA TRP A 115 -4.17 15.87 11.50
C TRP A 115 -5.63 15.47 11.61
N ARG A 116 -6.23 15.63 12.79
CA ARG A 116 -7.64 15.29 13.05
C ARG A 116 -8.64 16.10 12.19
N LYS A 117 -8.19 17.17 11.53
CA LYS A 117 -9.03 18.00 10.64
C LYS A 117 -8.93 17.60 9.17
N VAL A 118 -7.88 16.88 8.80
CA VAL A 118 -7.54 16.60 7.40
C VAL A 118 -7.51 15.12 7.06
N LEU A 119 -7.61 14.24 8.05
CA LEU A 119 -7.73 12.81 7.86
C LEU A 119 -9.20 12.38 7.93
N PRO A 120 -9.63 11.41 7.09
CA PRO A 120 -10.94 10.77 7.21
C PRO A 120 -11.12 10.13 8.60
N ALA A 121 -12.36 10.06 9.10
CA ALA A 121 -12.65 9.54 10.43
C ALA A 121 -12.26 8.06 10.58
N ASP A 122 -12.49 7.26 9.56
CA ASP A 122 -12.15 5.84 9.51
C ASP A 122 -10.63 5.61 9.51
N VAL A 123 -9.87 6.47 8.80
CA VAL A 123 -8.40 6.46 8.85
C VAL A 123 -7.89 6.84 10.23
N LEU A 124 -8.49 7.87 10.85
CA LEU A 124 -8.14 8.27 12.22
C LEU A 124 -8.38 7.12 13.21
N ASP A 125 -9.49 6.41 13.07
CA ASP A 125 -9.79 5.24 13.89
C ASP A 125 -8.75 4.13 13.66
N ALA A 126 -8.44 3.83 12.40
CA ALA A 126 -7.48 2.78 12.04
C ALA A 126 -6.04 3.04 12.50
N VAL A 127 -5.65 4.30 12.72
CA VAL A 127 -4.30 4.68 13.24
C VAL A 127 -4.30 5.00 14.74
N SER A 128 -5.46 4.92 15.41
CA SER A 128 -5.61 5.27 16.83
C SER A 128 -5.91 4.05 17.69
N ARG A 129 -5.48 4.11 18.95
CA ARG A 129 -5.86 3.17 20.02
C ARG A 129 -6.21 3.96 21.27
N ASN A 130 -7.37 3.67 21.84
CA ASN A 130 -7.89 4.39 23.02
C ASN A 130 -7.92 5.92 22.84
N GLY A 131 -8.18 6.41 21.61
CA GLY A 131 -8.23 7.82 21.27
C GLY A 131 -6.88 8.48 20.96
N HIS A 132 -5.77 7.76 21.09
CA HIS A 132 -4.41 8.22 20.84
C HIS A 132 -3.87 7.72 19.50
N ILE A 133 -3.16 8.57 18.76
CA ILE A 133 -2.58 8.26 17.45
C ILE A 133 -1.20 7.63 17.61
N TYR A 134 -0.96 6.47 16.96
CA TYR A 134 0.30 5.71 17.01
C TYR A 134 0.94 5.48 15.65
N ALA A 135 0.27 5.83 14.58
CA ALA A 135 0.80 5.61 13.24
C ALA A 135 0.54 6.82 12.33
N VAL A 136 1.45 7.03 11.36
CA VAL A 136 1.35 8.07 10.34
C VAL A 136 0.85 7.45 9.04
N PRO A 137 -0.37 7.70 8.58
CA PRO A 137 -0.86 7.17 7.32
C PRO A 137 -0.24 7.92 6.14
N VAL A 138 0.17 7.18 5.09
CA VAL A 138 0.89 7.79 3.96
C VAL A 138 0.17 7.68 2.62
N GLY A 139 -0.87 6.89 2.53
CA GLY A 139 -1.70 6.77 1.34
C GLY A 139 -2.88 5.85 1.57
N LEU A 140 -4.03 6.18 1.01
CA LEU A 140 -5.16 5.27 0.90
C LEU A 140 -4.94 4.35 -0.29
N GLN A 141 -5.30 3.09 -0.14
CA GLN A 141 -5.17 2.08 -1.17
C GLN A 141 -6.37 1.14 -1.15
N THR A 142 -6.60 0.50 -2.28
CA THR A 142 -7.52 -0.62 -2.40
C THR A 142 -6.94 -1.71 -3.28
N PRO A 143 -7.07 -3.00 -2.90
CA PRO A 143 -6.49 -4.10 -3.66
C PRO A 143 -7.31 -4.49 -4.90
N ASN A 144 -8.49 -3.95 -5.10
CA ASN A 144 -9.49 -4.47 -6.01
C ASN A 144 -9.75 -3.61 -7.27
N TRP A 145 -8.72 -2.93 -7.79
CA TRP A 145 -8.81 -2.31 -9.11
C TRP A 145 -8.74 -3.35 -10.23
N LEU A 146 -9.50 -3.11 -11.30
CA LEU A 146 -9.24 -3.70 -12.61
C LEU A 146 -8.45 -2.71 -13.45
N TRP A 147 -7.29 -3.13 -13.91
CA TRP A 147 -6.43 -2.42 -14.87
C TRP A 147 -6.58 -3.08 -16.25
N TYR A 148 -6.62 -2.29 -17.31
CA TYR A 148 -6.69 -2.84 -18.67
C TYR A 148 -5.87 -2.03 -19.67
N ASN A 149 -5.32 -2.73 -20.68
CA ASN A 149 -4.57 -2.10 -21.76
C ASN A 149 -5.55 -1.53 -22.79
N LYS A 150 -5.57 -0.20 -22.95
CA LYS A 150 -6.53 0.48 -23.84
C LYS A 150 -6.33 0.16 -25.31
N ALA A 151 -5.09 -0.03 -25.77
CA ALA A 151 -4.81 -0.37 -27.16
C ALA A 151 -5.37 -1.78 -27.51
N ILE A 152 -5.23 -2.75 -26.59
CA ILE A 152 -5.81 -4.08 -26.75
C ILE A 152 -7.33 -3.99 -26.79
N PHE A 153 -7.93 -3.23 -25.87
CA PHE A 153 -9.39 -3.06 -25.80
C PHE A 153 -9.93 -2.44 -27.10
N GLN A 154 -9.33 -1.34 -27.55
CA GLN A 154 -9.72 -0.67 -28.81
C GLN A 154 -9.59 -1.60 -30.02
N LYS A 155 -8.48 -2.35 -30.13
CA LYS A 155 -8.24 -3.28 -31.26
C LYS A 155 -9.29 -4.38 -31.31
N ASN A 156 -9.83 -4.81 -30.17
CA ASN A 156 -10.81 -5.91 -30.09
C ASN A 156 -12.26 -5.41 -29.93
N GLY A 157 -12.51 -4.11 -30.05
CA GLY A 157 -13.86 -3.52 -29.92
C GLY A 157 -14.47 -3.71 -28.54
N LEU A 158 -13.63 -3.70 -27.46
CA LEU A 158 -14.05 -3.87 -26.09
C LEU A 158 -14.28 -2.53 -25.42
N THR A 159 -15.17 -2.52 -24.45
CA THR A 159 -15.44 -1.39 -23.56
C THR A 159 -15.04 -1.76 -22.14
N GLU A 160 -14.92 -0.78 -21.28
CA GLU A 160 -14.58 -0.96 -19.88
C GLU A 160 -15.60 -1.86 -19.15
N PRO A 161 -15.21 -3.05 -18.63
CA PRO A 161 -16.13 -3.92 -17.92
C PRO A 161 -16.35 -3.42 -16.49
N THR A 162 -17.61 -3.27 -16.10
CA THR A 162 -18.01 -2.88 -14.73
C THR A 162 -18.68 -4.01 -13.97
N THR A 163 -19.06 -5.09 -14.66
CA THR A 163 -19.67 -6.29 -14.07
C THR A 163 -18.86 -7.54 -14.40
N TRP A 164 -19.00 -8.59 -13.58
CA TRP A 164 -18.34 -9.86 -13.83
C TRP A 164 -18.79 -10.50 -15.14
N ASP A 165 -20.05 -10.35 -15.55
CA ASP A 165 -20.54 -10.88 -16.84
C ASP A 165 -19.86 -10.17 -18.03
N GLN A 166 -19.70 -8.84 -17.98
CA GLN A 166 -18.93 -8.10 -18.98
C GLN A 166 -17.46 -8.52 -19.00
N PHE A 167 -16.84 -8.63 -17.81
CA PHE A 167 -15.46 -9.09 -17.67
C PHE A 167 -15.24 -10.45 -18.37
N PHE A 168 -16.10 -11.43 -18.10
CA PHE A 168 -15.98 -12.75 -18.71
C PHE A 168 -16.26 -12.75 -20.21
N ALA A 169 -17.23 -11.95 -20.66
CA ALA A 169 -17.50 -11.79 -22.10
C ALA A 169 -16.30 -11.17 -22.84
N ASP A 170 -15.66 -10.18 -22.24
CA ASP A 170 -14.45 -9.56 -22.80
C ASP A 170 -13.24 -10.50 -22.73
N ALA A 171 -13.09 -11.24 -21.63
CA ALA A 171 -12.05 -12.26 -21.50
C ALA A 171 -12.17 -13.37 -22.55
N ASP A 172 -13.40 -13.82 -22.88
CA ASP A 172 -13.64 -14.78 -23.95
C ASP A 172 -13.22 -14.24 -25.32
N LYS A 173 -13.55 -12.98 -25.63
CA LYS A 173 -13.13 -12.33 -26.89
C LYS A 173 -11.61 -12.17 -26.98
N LEU A 174 -10.95 -11.77 -25.89
CA LEU A 174 -9.48 -11.66 -25.83
C LEU A 174 -8.82 -13.02 -26.05
N LYS A 175 -9.34 -14.07 -25.42
CA LYS A 175 -8.85 -15.45 -25.58
C LYS A 175 -8.99 -15.92 -27.04
N GLN A 176 -10.12 -15.64 -27.70
CA GLN A 176 -10.35 -15.94 -29.13
C GLN A 176 -9.39 -15.15 -30.04
N ALA A 177 -9.01 -13.92 -29.65
CA ALA A 177 -8.05 -13.10 -30.36
C ALA A 177 -6.58 -13.49 -30.10
N GLY A 178 -6.31 -14.52 -29.29
CA GLY A 178 -4.96 -14.97 -28.93
C GLY A 178 -4.22 -14.07 -27.95
N VAL A 179 -4.95 -13.21 -27.22
CA VAL A 179 -4.43 -12.35 -26.15
C VAL A 179 -4.68 -13.03 -24.82
N ILE A 180 -3.69 -13.01 -23.90
CA ILE A 180 -3.92 -13.46 -22.53
C ILE A 180 -4.96 -12.53 -21.89
N PRO A 181 -6.15 -13.05 -21.50
CA PRO A 181 -7.21 -12.17 -20.99
C PRO A 181 -6.86 -11.52 -19.66
N LEU A 182 -6.31 -12.29 -18.71
CA LEU A 182 -6.03 -11.87 -17.35
C LEU A 182 -4.60 -12.21 -16.97
N ALA A 183 -3.79 -11.21 -16.70
CA ALA A 183 -2.51 -11.39 -16.01
C ALA A 183 -2.77 -11.61 -14.52
N VAL A 184 -2.09 -12.56 -13.90
CA VAL A 184 -2.15 -12.80 -12.44
C VAL A 184 -0.76 -13.05 -11.92
N GLY A 185 -0.38 -12.34 -10.85
CA GLY A 185 0.71 -12.71 -9.98
C GLY A 185 0.18 -13.70 -8.94
N ALA A 186 0.62 -14.97 -8.99
CA ALA A 186 0.04 -16.02 -8.14
C ALA A 186 0.86 -16.32 -6.88
N GLN A 187 1.63 -15.35 -6.38
CA GLN A 187 2.18 -15.42 -5.03
C GLN A 187 1.05 -15.29 -3.99
N PRO A 188 1.17 -15.90 -2.81
CA PRO A 188 0.10 -15.99 -1.81
C PRO A 188 -0.62 -14.67 -1.49
N PRO A 189 0.05 -13.55 -1.17
CA PRO A 189 -0.64 -12.31 -0.83
C PRO A 189 -1.52 -11.77 -1.97
N TRP A 190 -1.10 -11.95 -3.23
CA TRP A 190 -1.84 -11.45 -4.39
C TRP A 190 -3.08 -12.28 -4.68
N ILE A 191 -3.01 -13.60 -4.45
CA ILE A 191 -4.17 -14.50 -4.54
C ILE A 191 -5.19 -14.17 -3.45
N ASN A 192 -4.73 -13.93 -2.22
CA ASN A 192 -5.60 -13.52 -1.11
C ASN A 192 -6.31 -12.18 -1.41
N GLN A 193 -5.58 -11.19 -1.91
CA GLN A 193 -6.15 -9.89 -2.29
C GLN A 193 -7.14 -10.01 -3.44
N LEU A 194 -6.84 -10.83 -4.45
CA LEU A 194 -7.75 -11.11 -5.56
C LEU A 194 -9.05 -11.72 -5.03
N PHE A 195 -8.98 -12.70 -4.12
CA PHE A 195 -10.19 -13.29 -3.54
C PHE A 195 -11.01 -12.26 -2.74
N ASN A 196 -10.38 -11.42 -1.93
CA ASN A 196 -11.10 -10.37 -1.17
C ASN A 196 -11.85 -9.41 -2.11
N GLY A 197 -11.24 -9.00 -3.22
CA GLY A 197 -11.90 -8.21 -4.25
C GLY A 197 -13.08 -8.93 -4.91
N VAL A 198 -12.92 -10.23 -5.21
CA VAL A 198 -14.00 -11.07 -5.76
C VAL A 198 -15.10 -11.29 -4.73
N LEU A 199 -14.76 -11.49 -3.46
CA LEU A 199 -15.73 -11.68 -2.38
C LEU A 199 -16.67 -10.47 -2.26
N VAL A 200 -16.12 -9.27 -2.32
CA VAL A 200 -16.94 -8.04 -2.30
C VAL A 200 -17.73 -7.90 -3.60
N GLY A 201 -17.07 -8.02 -4.77
CA GLY A 201 -17.71 -7.70 -6.05
C GLY A 201 -18.68 -8.75 -6.57
N ALA A 202 -18.56 -10.02 -6.18
CA ALA A 202 -19.45 -11.11 -6.57
C ALA A 202 -20.29 -11.68 -5.41
N GLY A 203 -19.78 -11.59 -4.18
CA GLY A 203 -20.50 -12.02 -2.99
C GLY A 203 -21.29 -10.90 -2.31
N GLY A 204 -20.82 -9.67 -2.44
CA GLY A 204 -21.46 -8.47 -1.87
C GLY A 204 -20.87 -8.04 -0.53
N GLN A 205 -21.08 -6.75 -0.22
CA GLN A 205 -20.57 -6.09 0.98
C GLN A 205 -21.06 -6.74 2.28
N ASP A 206 -22.32 -7.16 2.34
CA ASP A 206 -22.92 -7.76 3.54
C ASP A 206 -22.23 -9.07 3.94
N VAL A 207 -21.98 -9.96 2.97
CA VAL A 207 -21.26 -11.22 3.22
C VAL A 207 -19.83 -10.97 3.67
N TYR A 208 -19.14 -10.03 3.01
CA TYR A 208 -17.79 -9.64 3.39
C TYR A 208 -17.73 -9.15 4.85
N LEU A 209 -18.62 -8.22 5.24
CA LEU A 209 -18.64 -7.67 6.60
C LEU A 209 -19.02 -8.73 7.65
N LYS A 210 -20.00 -9.60 7.38
CA LYS A 210 -20.34 -10.71 8.28
C LYS A 210 -19.14 -11.62 8.54
N ILE A 211 -18.35 -11.91 7.50
CA ILE A 211 -17.17 -12.76 7.65
C ILE A 211 -16.03 -12.02 8.35
N MET A 212 -15.64 -10.86 7.82
CA MET A 212 -14.41 -10.18 8.26
C MET A 212 -14.58 -9.42 9.57
N ARG A 213 -15.75 -8.80 9.80
CA ARG A 213 -16.05 -8.04 11.01
C ARG A 213 -16.71 -8.90 12.08
N ASP A 214 -17.79 -9.61 11.70
CA ASP A 214 -18.67 -10.29 12.67
C ASP A 214 -18.24 -11.73 12.96
N LYS A 215 -17.23 -12.25 12.22
CA LYS A 215 -16.73 -13.65 12.35
C LYS A 215 -17.84 -14.70 12.20
N ASP A 216 -18.80 -14.40 11.33
CA ASP A 216 -19.95 -15.27 11.06
C ASP A 216 -19.58 -16.38 10.07
N ALA A 217 -19.29 -17.58 10.59
CA ALA A 217 -18.97 -18.75 9.79
C ALA A 217 -20.18 -19.25 8.93
N ASP A 218 -21.42 -18.95 9.32
CA ASP A 218 -22.60 -19.33 8.54
C ASP A 218 -22.75 -18.49 7.27
N ALA A 219 -22.28 -17.23 7.30
CA ALA A 219 -22.23 -16.38 6.12
C ALA A 219 -21.38 -16.97 4.99
N VAL A 220 -20.34 -17.76 5.35
CA VAL A 220 -19.46 -18.45 4.37
C VAL A 220 -20.22 -19.53 3.58
N LYS A 221 -21.28 -20.11 4.14
CA LYS A 221 -22.12 -21.13 3.48
C LYS A 221 -23.26 -20.55 2.63
N SER A 222 -23.34 -19.21 2.57
CA SER A 222 -24.40 -18.53 1.83
C SER A 222 -24.25 -18.70 0.32
N PRO A 223 -25.35 -18.64 -0.46
CA PRO A 223 -25.27 -18.61 -1.93
C PRO A 223 -24.39 -17.48 -2.45
N ALA A 224 -24.30 -16.35 -1.75
CA ALA A 224 -23.50 -15.20 -2.13
C ALA A 224 -21.99 -15.51 -2.01
N PHE A 225 -21.52 -16.14 -0.93
CA PHE A 225 -20.13 -16.60 -0.83
C PHE A 225 -19.80 -17.67 -1.89
N LEU A 226 -20.69 -18.63 -2.10
CA LEU A 226 -20.50 -19.65 -3.15
C LEU A 226 -20.42 -19.04 -4.55
N ASN A 227 -21.17 -17.96 -4.82
CA ASN A 227 -21.04 -17.20 -6.07
C ASN A 227 -19.65 -16.57 -6.20
N ALA A 228 -19.12 -15.97 -5.13
CA ALA A 228 -17.76 -15.45 -5.12
C ALA A 228 -16.72 -16.55 -5.35
N ALA A 229 -16.86 -17.70 -4.69
CA ALA A 229 -15.97 -18.86 -4.87
C ALA A 229 -15.98 -19.38 -6.33
N LYS A 230 -17.17 -19.47 -6.95
CA LYS A 230 -17.32 -19.84 -8.37
C LYS A 230 -16.69 -18.83 -9.31
N THR A 231 -16.92 -17.54 -9.07
CA THR A 231 -16.31 -16.45 -9.84
C THR A 231 -14.79 -16.51 -9.75
N PHE A 232 -14.26 -16.65 -8.54
CA PHE A 232 -12.83 -16.76 -8.29
C PHE A 232 -12.21 -17.97 -9.00
N SER A 233 -12.83 -19.13 -8.91
CA SER A 233 -12.34 -20.34 -9.59
C SER A 233 -12.37 -20.20 -11.11
N ARG A 234 -13.37 -19.53 -11.68
CA ARG A 234 -13.51 -19.29 -13.12
C ARG A 234 -12.39 -18.39 -13.69
N LEU A 235 -11.83 -17.47 -12.89
CA LEU A 235 -10.72 -16.63 -13.34
C LEU A 235 -9.50 -17.44 -13.80
N ARG A 236 -9.31 -18.65 -13.27
CA ARG A 236 -8.22 -19.56 -13.68
C ARG A 236 -8.26 -19.97 -15.14
N ASP A 237 -9.42 -19.89 -15.78
CA ASP A 237 -9.60 -20.27 -17.21
C ASP A 237 -9.04 -19.20 -18.16
N TYR A 238 -8.67 -18.03 -17.63
CA TYR A 238 -8.28 -16.84 -18.38
C TYR A 238 -6.83 -16.40 -18.15
N ILE A 239 -6.08 -17.13 -17.32
CA ILE A 239 -4.67 -16.85 -17.03
C ILE A 239 -3.74 -17.67 -17.93
N ASP A 240 -2.49 -17.24 -18.05
CA ASP A 240 -1.43 -17.99 -18.73
C ASP A 240 -0.75 -19.02 -17.82
N PRO A 241 -0.11 -20.08 -18.38
CA PRO A 241 0.56 -21.10 -17.61
C PRO A 241 1.75 -20.59 -16.74
N GLY A 242 2.29 -19.41 -17.06
CA GLY A 242 3.40 -18.80 -16.31
C GLY A 242 2.97 -18.07 -15.03
N SER A 243 1.67 -18.04 -14.71
CA SER A 243 1.14 -17.35 -13.52
C SER A 243 1.68 -17.84 -12.17
N PRO A 244 1.93 -19.17 -11.92
CA PRO A 244 2.47 -19.61 -10.65
C PRO A 244 3.80 -18.91 -10.28
N ASN A 245 3.93 -18.47 -9.04
CA ASN A 245 5.09 -17.74 -8.49
C ASN A 245 5.40 -16.37 -9.12
N ARG A 246 4.65 -15.92 -10.12
CA ARG A 246 4.79 -14.57 -10.67
C ARG A 246 4.43 -13.53 -9.61
N SER A 247 5.25 -12.50 -9.50
CA SER A 247 4.97 -11.32 -8.67
C SER A 247 3.93 -10.40 -9.36
N PHE A 248 3.36 -9.46 -8.61
CA PHE A 248 2.39 -8.51 -9.18
C PHE A 248 3.02 -7.61 -10.25
N ASN A 249 4.26 -7.15 -10.04
CA ASN A 249 4.95 -6.28 -11.00
C ASN A 249 5.34 -7.01 -12.30
N GLU A 250 5.59 -8.33 -12.25
CA GLU A 250 5.73 -9.13 -13.46
C GLU A 250 4.40 -9.27 -14.22
N ALA A 251 3.27 -9.39 -13.51
CA ALA A 251 1.95 -9.36 -14.12
C ALA A 251 1.62 -7.97 -14.70
N ALA A 252 1.91 -6.89 -13.98
CA ALA A 252 1.81 -5.52 -14.48
C ALA A 252 2.61 -5.30 -15.77
N ALA A 253 3.82 -5.89 -15.84
CA ALA A 253 4.65 -5.82 -17.02
C ALA A 253 4.00 -6.49 -18.26
N MET A 254 3.05 -7.43 -18.09
CA MET A 254 2.31 -8.01 -19.21
C MET A 254 1.28 -7.02 -19.78
N ILE A 255 0.65 -6.22 -18.92
CA ILE A 255 -0.23 -5.11 -19.35
C ILE A 255 0.59 -4.04 -20.07
N ILE A 256 1.73 -3.64 -19.50
CA ILE A 256 2.66 -2.65 -20.07
C ILE A 256 3.10 -3.06 -21.49
N ARG A 257 3.51 -4.31 -21.66
CA ARG A 257 3.97 -4.85 -22.95
C ARG A 257 2.84 -5.18 -23.93
N GLY A 258 1.59 -5.13 -23.50
CA GLY A 258 0.45 -5.51 -24.36
C GLY A 258 0.37 -7.01 -24.64
N THR A 259 0.87 -7.87 -23.76
CA THR A 259 0.74 -9.34 -23.86
C THR A 259 -0.48 -9.87 -23.11
N ALA A 260 -1.03 -9.11 -22.17
CA ALA A 260 -2.28 -9.39 -21.47
C ALA A 260 -3.22 -8.19 -21.55
N GLY A 261 -4.54 -8.47 -21.56
CA GLY A 261 -5.59 -7.47 -21.67
C GLY A 261 -5.94 -6.79 -20.36
N MET A 262 -6.00 -7.56 -19.26
CA MET A 262 -6.49 -7.12 -17.94
C MET A 262 -5.60 -7.63 -16.81
N HIS A 263 -5.63 -6.93 -15.68
CA HIS A 263 -5.05 -7.35 -14.39
C HIS A 263 -5.91 -6.81 -13.24
N ILE A 264 -6.22 -7.64 -12.26
CA ILE A 264 -6.90 -7.22 -11.02
C ILE A 264 -5.83 -7.12 -9.93
N MET A 265 -5.57 -5.89 -9.47
CA MET A 265 -4.49 -5.60 -8.53
C MET A 265 -4.74 -4.25 -7.86
N GLY A 266 -4.07 -3.99 -6.75
CA GLY A 266 -4.17 -2.74 -6.04
C GLY A 266 -3.62 -1.54 -6.83
N ASP A 267 -3.96 -0.37 -6.36
CA ASP A 267 -3.60 0.91 -6.99
C ASP A 267 -2.08 1.17 -7.06
N TRP A 268 -1.26 0.49 -6.26
CA TRP A 268 0.21 0.53 -6.37
C TRP A 268 0.73 0.03 -7.73
N GLU A 269 -0.07 -0.67 -8.52
CA GLU A 269 0.27 -1.03 -9.89
C GLU A 269 0.50 0.19 -10.78
N LYS A 270 -0.19 1.30 -10.53
CA LYS A 270 0.06 2.57 -11.24
C LYS A 270 1.52 3.02 -11.14
N GLY A 271 2.18 2.71 -10.03
CA GLY A 271 3.60 2.99 -9.88
C GLY A 271 4.46 2.31 -10.95
N GLU A 272 4.13 1.05 -11.31
CA GLU A 272 4.81 0.31 -12.39
C GLU A 272 4.51 0.95 -13.76
N PHE A 273 3.27 1.34 -14.00
CA PHE A 273 2.87 2.07 -15.22
C PHE A 273 3.57 3.42 -15.34
N ASN A 274 3.67 4.16 -14.24
CA ASN A 274 4.38 5.45 -14.20
C ASN A 274 5.88 5.30 -14.53
N VAL A 275 6.55 4.29 -13.99
CA VAL A 275 7.97 4.00 -14.29
C VAL A 275 8.13 3.61 -15.76
N ALA A 276 7.17 2.92 -16.34
CA ALA A 276 7.15 2.58 -17.77
C ALA A 276 6.78 3.77 -18.69
N GLY A 277 6.47 4.94 -18.13
CA GLY A 277 6.09 6.14 -18.90
C GLY A 277 4.66 6.13 -19.44
N LEU A 278 3.80 5.24 -18.91
CA LEU A 278 2.39 5.15 -19.33
C LEU A 278 1.52 6.18 -18.58
N THR A 279 0.48 6.64 -19.25
CA THR A 279 -0.44 7.67 -18.73
C THR A 279 -1.83 7.08 -18.49
N ALA A 280 -2.38 7.26 -17.28
CA ALA A 280 -3.73 6.87 -16.92
C ALA A 280 -4.78 7.52 -17.85
N GLY A 281 -5.78 6.75 -18.27
CA GLY A 281 -6.82 7.21 -19.18
C GLY A 281 -6.42 7.28 -20.65
N LYS A 282 -5.11 7.30 -20.96
CA LYS A 282 -4.58 7.30 -22.33
C LYS A 282 -4.07 5.90 -22.75
N ASP A 283 -3.11 5.37 -22.03
CA ASP A 283 -2.44 4.13 -22.38
C ASP A 283 -3.09 2.92 -21.69
N TYR A 284 -3.57 3.12 -20.48
CA TYR A 284 -4.34 2.14 -19.70
C TYR A 284 -5.59 2.77 -19.11
N GLY A 285 -6.57 1.91 -18.82
CA GLY A 285 -7.79 2.27 -18.10
C GLY A 285 -7.89 1.54 -16.76
N CYS A 286 -8.87 1.93 -15.96
CA CYS A 286 -9.02 1.48 -14.59
C CYS A 286 -10.48 1.48 -14.12
N VAL A 287 -10.87 0.45 -13.37
CA VAL A 287 -12.19 0.35 -12.71
C VAL A 287 -11.96 0.01 -11.24
N VAL A 288 -12.60 0.76 -10.33
CA VAL A 288 -12.61 0.41 -8.90
C VAL A 288 -13.63 -0.68 -8.66
N GLY A 289 -13.24 -1.79 -8.04
CA GLY A 289 -14.15 -2.80 -7.51
C GLY A 289 -15.08 -3.39 -8.56
N MET A 290 -14.64 -4.45 -9.23
CA MET A 290 -15.49 -5.20 -10.15
C MET A 290 -16.79 -5.66 -9.48
N GLY A 291 -17.90 -5.41 -10.12
CA GLY A 291 -19.23 -5.78 -9.68
C GLY A 291 -20.03 -4.65 -9.07
N ASP A 292 -19.71 -4.21 -7.86
CA ASP A 292 -20.45 -3.14 -7.17
C ASP A 292 -19.69 -1.81 -7.03
N GLN A 293 -18.48 -1.74 -7.57
CA GLN A 293 -17.61 -0.55 -7.55
C GLN A 293 -17.29 -0.06 -6.12
N THR A 294 -17.08 -0.98 -5.20
CA THR A 294 -16.72 -0.68 -3.81
C THR A 294 -15.21 -0.53 -3.66
N PHE A 295 -14.79 0.48 -2.91
CA PHE A 295 -13.42 0.70 -2.48
C PHE A 295 -13.18 -0.03 -1.16
N LEU A 296 -12.36 -1.08 -1.18
CA LEU A 296 -11.85 -1.73 0.03
C LEU A 296 -10.74 -0.86 0.61
N THR A 297 -11.09 -0.02 1.58
CA THR A 297 -10.16 0.98 2.12
C THR A 297 -9.10 0.32 2.99
N ASP A 298 -7.86 0.50 2.60
CA ASP A 298 -6.68 0.16 3.38
C ASP A 298 -5.71 1.35 3.37
N SER A 299 -4.71 1.33 4.25
CA SER A 299 -3.70 2.37 4.31
C SER A 299 -2.37 1.79 4.75
N ASN A 300 -1.30 2.11 4.02
CA ASN A 300 0.03 1.94 4.57
C ASN A 300 0.32 3.04 5.59
N VAL A 301 0.94 2.66 6.67
CA VAL A 301 1.33 3.56 7.75
C VAL A 301 2.80 3.37 8.10
N PHE A 302 3.39 4.37 8.72
CA PHE A 302 4.64 4.21 9.46
C PHE A 302 4.36 4.34 10.95
N VAL A 303 4.84 3.36 11.72
CA VAL A 303 4.88 3.40 13.17
C VAL A 303 6.28 3.79 13.64
N MET A 304 6.35 4.47 14.77
CA MET A 304 7.58 4.97 15.36
C MET A 304 7.81 4.30 16.71
N PRO A 305 8.77 3.37 16.80
CA PRO A 305 9.11 2.74 18.09
C PRO A 305 9.59 3.75 19.12
N VAL A 306 9.30 3.47 20.40
CA VAL A 306 9.86 4.23 21.53
C VAL A 306 11.38 4.13 21.49
N THR A 307 12.06 5.24 21.75
CA THR A 307 13.53 5.34 21.78
C THR A 307 14.01 6.16 22.97
N GLN A 308 15.23 5.89 23.43
CA GLN A 308 15.93 6.70 24.41
C GLN A 308 16.96 7.63 23.76
N ASN A 309 17.08 7.58 22.43
CA ASN A 309 18.02 8.42 21.68
C ASN A 309 17.33 9.72 21.23
N PRO A 310 17.76 10.90 21.76
CA PRO A 310 17.14 12.19 21.42
C PRO A 310 17.23 12.56 19.93
N ASP A 311 18.26 12.10 19.23
CA ASP A 311 18.41 12.39 17.79
C ASP A 311 17.47 11.52 16.96
N THR A 312 17.25 10.27 17.37
CA THR A 312 16.23 9.41 16.75
C THR A 312 14.83 10.00 16.99
N GLU A 313 14.54 10.50 18.19
CA GLU A 313 13.24 11.14 18.47
C GLU A 313 13.00 12.39 17.61
N LYS A 314 14.01 13.24 17.45
CA LYS A 314 13.93 14.40 16.53
C LYS A 314 13.75 13.97 15.08
N ALA A 315 14.43 12.89 14.65
CA ALA A 315 14.25 12.33 13.31
C ALA A 315 12.80 11.87 13.10
N GLN A 316 12.21 11.18 14.07
CA GLN A 316 10.80 10.76 14.06
C GLN A 316 9.84 11.97 13.96
N ASP A 317 10.11 13.06 14.69
CA ASP A 317 9.31 14.29 14.62
C ASP A 317 9.29 14.90 13.22
N ILE A 318 10.46 14.99 12.58
CA ILE A 318 10.60 15.50 11.22
C ILE A 318 9.86 14.59 10.24
N LEU A 319 10.08 13.27 10.35
CA LEU A 319 9.44 12.28 9.49
C LEU A 319 7.91 12.32 9.62
N ALA A 320 7.37 12.34 10.83
CA ALA A 320 5.93 12.37 11.07
C ALA A 320 5.27 13.59 10.41
N LYS A 321 5.84 14.78 10.58
CA LYS A 321 5.35 16.02 9.96
C LYS A 321 5.46 15.97 8.44
N MET A 322 6.62 15.52 7.92
CA MET A 322 6.90 15.45 6.50
C MET A 322 5.94 14.49 5.78
N LEU A 323 5.72 13.28 6.31
CA LEU A 323 4.89 12.24 5.70
C LEU A 323 3.46 12.70 5.44
N LEU A 324 2.89 13.54 6.31
CA LEU A 324 1.55 14.09 6.14
C LEU A 324 1.50 15.50 5.54
N SER A 325 2.63 16.10 5.16
CA SER A 325 2.61 17.38 4.44
C SER A 325 1.94 17.23 3.07
N LYS A 326 1.21 18.28 2.60
CA LYS A 326 0.48 18.23 1.32
C LYS A 326 1.37 17.85 0.14
N ASP A 327 2.53 18.51 0.05
CA ASP A 327 3.43 18.31 -1.08
C ASP A 327 3.97 16.88 -1.15
N VAL A 328 4.32 16.30 0.00
CA VAL A 328 4.78 14.91 0.08
C VAL A 328 3.65 13.94 -0.22
N GLN A 329 2.45 14.18 0.31
CA GLN A 329 1.27 13.36 0.04
C GLN A 329 0.95 13.32 -1.47
N ILE A 330 0.98 14.45 -2.16
CA ILE A 330 0.74 14.51 -3.61
C ILE A 330 1.88 13.82 -4.37
N ALA A 331 3.13 14.18 -4.08
CA ALA A 331 4.28 13.67 -4.82
C ALA A 331 4.47 12.16 -4.64
N PHE A 332 4.36 11.66 -3.40
CA PHE A 332 4.49 10.25 -3.07
C PHE A 332 3.38 9.41 -3.72
N ASN A 333 2.12 9.80 -3.53
CA ASN A 333 1.00 9.01 -4.01
C ASN A 333 0.88 9.03 -5.54
N ASN A 334 1.21 10.14 -6.21
CA ASN A 334 1.32 10.17 -7.66
C ASN A 334 2.42 9.24 -8.19
N LYS A 335 3.55 9.08 -7.47
CA LYS A 335 4.63 8.16 -7.88
C LYS A 335 4.31 6.71 -7.57
N LYS A 336 3.85 6.43 -6.34
CA LYS A 336 3.55 5.06 -5.87
C LYS A 336 2.26 4.50 -6.47
N GLY A 337 1.31 5.37 -6.79
CA GLY A 337 0.03 4.98 -7.40
C GLY A 337 -1.17 5.02 -6.47
N ASN A 338 -1.01 5.25 -5.18
CA ASN A 338 -2.08 5.32 -4.18
C ASN A 338 -2.87 6.63 -4.24
N LEU A 339 -3.84 6.77 -3.34
CA LEU A 339 -4.53 8.04 -3.11
C LEU A 339 -3.94 8.73 -1.87
N PRO A 340 -3.80 10.07 -1.87
CA PRO A 340 -3.46 10.79 -0.65
C PRO A 340 -4.48 10.53 0.46
N VAL A 341 -4.02 10.46 1.72
CA VAL A 341 -4.92 10.29 2.87
C VAL A 341 -5.62 11.60 3.29
N ARG A 342 -5.09 12.74 2.86
CA ARG A 342 -5.62 14.06 3.25
C ARG A 342 -6.84 14.41 2.43
N THR A 343 -7.89 14.86 3.11
CA THR A 343 -9.17 15.31 2.49
C THR A 343 -9.10 16.70 1.86
N ASP A 344 -8.04 17.46 2.12
CA ASP A 344 -7.86 18.85 1.67
C ASP A 344 -6.90 18.97 0.45
N ILE A 345 -6.68 17.90 -0.28
CA ILE A 345 -5.92 17.89 -1.54
C ILE A 345 -6.88 18.10 -2.72
N ASP A 346 -6.50 19.00 -3.63
CA ASP A 346 -7.21 19.21 -4.88
C ASP A 346 -7.08 17.98 -5.79
N PRO A 347 -8.19 17.29 -6.13
CA PRO A 347 -8.14 16.11 -7.00
C PRO A 347 -7.54 16.37 -8.38
N SER A 348 -7.57 17.63 -8.88
CA SER A 348 -6.98 17.98 -10.18
C SER A 348 -5.45 17.79 -10.23
N THR A 349 -4.78 17.69 -9.08
CA THR A 349 -3.35 17.41 -8.97
C THR A 349 -3.01 15.91 -9.13
N LEU A 350 -4.03 15.06 -9.26
CA LEU A 350 -3.91 13.60 -9.32
C LEU A 350 -4.20 13.10 -10.74
N ASP A 351 -3.72 11.89 -11.05
CA ASP A 351 -4.00 11.22 -12.33
C ASP A 351 -5.49 10.82 -12.50
N ALA A 352 -5.89 10.49 -13.73
CA ALA A 352 -7.28 10.19 -14.06
C ALA A 352 -7.88 9.02 -13.24
N CYS A 353 -7.09 7.97 -12.95
CA CYS A 353 -7.55 6.85 -12.14
C CYS A 353 -7.68 7.24 -10.66
N ALA A 354 -6.74 8.02 -10.13
CA ALA A 354 -6.84 8.53 -8.77
C ALA A 354 -8.08 9.42 -8.58
N GLN A 355 -8.44 10.24 -9.58
CA GLN A 355 -9.67 11.03 -9.55
C GLN A 355 -10.92 10.15 -9.50
N ILE A 356 -10.94 9.00 -10.22
CA ILE A 356 -12.02 8.00 -10.11
C ILE A 356 -12.10 7.46 -8.69
N GLY A 357 -10.97 7.06 -8.08
CA GLY A 357 -10.93 6.58 -6.71
C GLY A 357 -11.45 7.60 -5.69
N ILE A 358 -11.01 8.86 -5.79
CA ILE A 358 -11.52 9.94 -4.93
C ILE A 358 -13.04 10.10 -5.10
N LYS A 359 -13.57 10.03 -6.33
CA LYS A 359 -15.01 10.12 -6.57
C LYS A 359 -15.77 8.97 -5.91
N VAL A 360 -15.24 7.76 -5.95
CA VAL A 360 -15.84 6.59 -5.26
C VAL A 360 -15.84 6.81 -3.74
N LEU A 361 -14.74 7.32 -3.19
CA LEU A 361 -14.63 7.64 -1.75
C LEU A 361 -15.53 8.79 -1.28
N GLN A 362 -16.18 9.54 -2.18
CA GLN A 362 -17.19 10.52 -1.80
C GLN A 362 -18.55 9.89 -1.48
N ASP A 363 -18.78 8.63 -1.88
CA ASP A 363 -19.99 7.88 -1.54
C ASP A 363 -19.70 6.91 -0.38
N PRO A 364 -20.20 7.18 0.86
CA PRO A 364 -19.97 6.28 1.99
C PRO A 364 -20.47 4.85 1.78
N LYS A 365 -21.44 4.62 0.88
CA LYS A 365 -21.93 3.28 0.55
C LYS A 365 -20.99 2.48 -0.33
N LYS A 366 -20.00 3.15 -0.90
CA LYS A 366 -18.95 2.56 -1.76
C LYS A 366 -17.63 2.36 -1.04
N GLN A 367 -17.59 2.61 0.27
CA GLN A 367 -16.42 2.40 1.11
C GLN A 367 -16.66 1.23 2.05
N LEU A 368 -15.68 0.33 2.10
CA LEU A 368 -15.61 -0.74 3.11
C LEU A 368 -14.22 -0.74 3.75
N PRO A 369 -14.13 -0.94 5.05
CA PRO A 369 -12.84 -1.18 5.68
C PRO A 369 -12.18 -2.44 5.11
N GLY A 370 -10.90 -2.36 4.83
CA GLY A 370 -10.12 -3.48 4.33
C GLY A 370 -9.96 -4.59 5.38
N PRO A 371 -9.49 -5.77 4.97
CA PRO A 371 -9.35 -6.92 5.89
C PRO A 371 -8.47 -6.62 7.10
N ASP A 372 -7.36 -5.89 6.92
CA ASP A 372 -6.42 -5.52 7.99
C ASP A 372 -7.04 -4.64 9.10
N TRP A 373 -8.13 -3.94 8.79
CA TRP A 373 -8.85 -3.13 9.78
C TRP A 373 -9.84 -3.94 10.60
N LEU A 374 -10.33 -5.05 10.05
CA LEU A 374 -11.43 -5.86 10.61
C LEU A 374 -10.96 -7.14 11.31
N ALA A 375 -9.86 -7.73 10.85
CA ALA A 375 -9.40 -9.04 11.31
C ALA A 375 -7.96 -9.01 11.81
N THR A 376 -7.62 -9.92 12.72
CA THR A 376 -6.26 -10.09 13.23
C THR A 376 -5.33 -10.67 12.16
N PRO A 377 -4.02 -10.41 12.23
CA PRO A 377 -3.06 -11.02 11.30
C PRO A 377 -3.15 -12.54 11.25
N ASP A 378 -3.36 -13.23 12.39
CA ASP A 378 -3.47 -14.68 12.44
C ASP A 378 -4.69 -15.20 11.66
N MET A 379 -5.83 -14.51 11.75
CA MET A 379 -7.01 -14.86 10.95
C MET A 379 -6.72 -14.66 9.46
N LEU A 380 -6.13 -13.52 9.10
CA LEU A 380 -5.85 -13.20 7.70
C LEU A 380 -4.86 -14.18 7.07
N ASN A 381 -3.81 -14.56 7.78
CA ASN A 381 -2.84 -15.56 7.33
C ASN A 381 -3.51 -16.93 7.15
N SER A 382 -4.36 -17.35 8.10
CA SER A 382 -5.10 -18.60 7.98
C SER A 382 -6.08 -18.62 6.80
N LEU A 383 -6.71 -17.50 6.50
CA LEU A 383 -7.59 -17.36 5.32
C LEU A 383 -6.79 -17.31 4.02
N GLU A 384 -5.61 -16.70 4.01
CA GLU A 384 -4.69 -16.69 2.87
C GLU A 384 -4.32 -18.13 2.47
N ASP A 385 -3.94 -18.97 3.44
CA ASP A 385 -3.62 -20.37 3.19
C ASP A 385 -4.77 -21.10 2.47
N VAL A 386 -6.01 -20.90 2.93
CA VAL A 386 -7.19 -21.53 2.32
C VAL A 386 -7.47 -20.98 0.91
N ASN A 387 -7.28 -19.68 0.69
CA ASN A 387 -7.43 -19.06 -0.62
C ASN A 387 -6.41 -19.58 -1.64
N VAL A 388 -5.15 -19.71 -1.21
CA VAL A 388 -4.05 -20.23 -2.04
C VAL A 388 -4.26 -21.71 -2.35
N GLU A 389 -4.68 -22.51 -1.36
CA GLU A 389 -5.00 -23.92 -1.57
C GLU A 389 -6.12 -24.08 -2.60
N PHE A 390 -7.20 -23.30 -2.49
CA PHE A 390 -8.29 -23.34 -3.44
C PHE A 390 -7.86 -22.89 -4.83
N TRP A 391 -7.07 -21.80 -4.94
CA TRP A 391 -6.55 -21.32 -6.22
C TRP A 391 -5.67 -22.36 -6.92
N ALA A 392 -4.84 -23.07 -6.20
CA ALA A 392 -3.94 -24.08 -6.76
C ALA A 392 -4.66 -25.39 -7.11
N SER A 393 -5.77 -25.70 -6.45
CA SER A 393 -6.50 -26.96 -6.63
C SER A 393 -7.37 -26.93 -7.87
N LYS A 394 -7.25 -27.97 -8.72
CA LYS A 394 -8.15 -28.19 -9.86
C LYS A 394 -9.38 -29.05 -9.51
N THR A 395 -9.41 -29.61 -8.30
CA THR A 395 -10.43 -30.59 -7.88
C THR A 395 -11.27 -30.12 -6.70
N MET A 396 -10.80 -29.16 -5.92
CA MET A 396 -11.58 -28.60 -4.80
C MET A 396 -12.80 -27.84 -5.34
N THR A 397 -13.98 -28.22 -4.86
CA THR A 397 -15.23 -27.53 -5.21
C THR A 397 -15.40 -26.24 -4.41
N PRO A 398 -16.23 -25.28 -4.89
CA PRO A 398 -16.59 -24.10 -4.11
C PRO A 398 -17.18 -24.42 -2.73
N GLU A 399 -17.93 -25.51 -2.60
CA GLU A 399 -18.52 -25.96 -1.35
C GLU A 399 -17.43 -26.48 -0.36
N GLN A 400 -16.47 -27.27 -0.83
CA GLN A 400 -15.32 -27.72 -0.05
C GLN A 400 -14.43 -26.55 0.40
N PHE A 401 -14.25 -25.58 -0.48
CA PHE A 401 -13.55 -24.33 -0.13
C PHE A 401 -14.32 -23.57 0.96
N ALA A 402 -15.64 -23.42 0.81
CA ALA A 402 -16.49 -22.78 1.82
C ALA A 402 -16.41 -23.47 3.19
N ASP A 403 -16.41 -24.81 3.23
CA ASP A 403 -16.26 -25.55 4.48
C ASP A 403 -14.92 -25.28 5.18
N LYS A 404 -13.81 -25.27 4.44
CA LYS A 404 -12.48 -24.91 4.97
C LYS A 404 -12.43 -23.47 5.47
N TYR A 405 -12.96 -22.53 4.66
CA TYR A 405 -13.01 -21.11 5.01
C TYR A 405 -13.84 -20.86 6.26
N ALA A 406 -15.03 -21.48 6.36
CA ALA A 406 -15.89 -21.42 7.55
C ALA A 406 -15.20 -21.97 8.80
N ALA A 407 -14.44 -23.07 8.67
CA ALA A 407 -13.67 -23.64 9.76
C ALA A 407 -12.59 -22.68 10.29
N VAL A 408 -11.97 -21.88 9.42
CA VAL A 408 -11.04 -20.83 9.86
C VAL A 408 -11.81 -19.72 10.58
N VAL A 409 -12.87 -19.16 9.95
CA VAL A 409 -13.65 -18.05 10.53
C VAL A 409 -14.17 -18.42 11.92
N ALA A 410 -14.67 -19.64 12.12
CA ALA A 410 -15.19 -20.13 13.39
C ALA A 410 -14.17 -20.15 14.53
N LYS A 411 -12.85 -20.29 14.23
CA LYS A 411 -11.79 -20.26 15.27
C LYS A 411 -11.58 -18.88 15.89
N PHE A 412 -11.97 -17.83 15.18
CA PHE A 412 -11.76 -16.44 15.58
C PHE A 412 -13.06 -15.75 16.06
N LYS A 413 -14.14 -16.51 16.19
CA LYS A 413 -15.37 -16.04 16.82
C LYS A 413 -15.14 -16.02 18.33
N GLU A 414 -15.15 -14.84 18.93
CA GLU A 414 -15.11 -14.62 20.38
C GLU A 414 -16.38 -15.10 21.07
#